data_400bc4c75e87ae6a9da9a1b4114a1ee3
#
_entry.id   400bc4c75e87ae6a9da9a1b4114a1ee3
#
_cell.length_a   1.000
_cell.length_b   1.000
_cell.length_c   1.000
_cell.angle_alpha   90.00
_cell.angle_beta   90.00
_cell.angle_gamma   90.00
#
_symmetry.space_group_name_H-M   'P 1'
#
loop_
_entity.id
_entity.type
_entity.pdbx_description
1 polymer ?
#
loop_
_entity_poly.entity_id
_entity_poly.type
_entity_poly.pdbx_seq_one_letter_code
_entity_poly.pdbx_strand_id
1 'polypeptide(L)'
;MSNTKITIQGTPAKYNAIELQRRQQQYQAAYKQTSQSCDMVRGGHPKQFLQSVIDHAAMGYTLTDYAVSLDPAAYSTLMRRSEAMQEADLNRINNEVRDAYKVELEASHEDYKQRLYEQLVQVEESKQAAKVQAAKNKVYADLKRQADQTYSPLVFPEI
;
A
#
# COMPACT_ATOMS: atom_id res chain seq x y z
N MET A 1 28.46 13.32 -3.75
CA MET A 1 27.13 12.72 -3.62
C MET A 1 27.32 11.25 -3.29
N SER A 2 26.78 10.81 -2.16
CA SER A 2 26.93 9.42 -1.70
C SER A 2 26.13 8.51 -2.61
N ASN A 3 26.80 7.74 -3.44
CA ASN A 3 26.17 6.83 -4.38
C ASN A 3 25.77 5.57 -3.62
N THR A 4 24.62 5.65 -2.92
CA THR A 4 24.08 4.52 -2.15
C THR A 4 23.71 3.41 -3.12
N LYS A 5 24.38 2.27 -3.02
CA LYS A 5 24.12 1.10 -3.87
C LYS A 5 22.71 0.60 -3.63
N ILE A 6 21.87 0.63 -4.66
CA ILE A 6 20.51 0.09 -4.62
C ILE A 6 20.62 -1.43 -4.65
N THR A 7 20.12 -2.08 -3.60
CA THR A 7 20.09 -3.55 -3.52
C THR A 7 18.67 -3.99 -3.25
N ILE A 8 18.11 -4.78 -4.14
CA ILE A 8 16.79 -5.39 -3.95
C ILE A 8 16.96 -6.59 -3.03
N GLN A 9 16.13 -6.64 -1.99
CA GLN A 9 16.02 -7.79 -1.10
C GLN A 9 14.61 -8.35 -1.15
N GLY A 10 14.50 -9.67 -1.25
CA GLY A 10 13.23 -10.39 -1.27
C GLY A 10 12.56 -10.46 -2.65
N THR A 11 11.36 -10.97 -2.64
CA THR A 11 10.45 -11.05 -3.80
C THR A 11 9.17 -10.31 -3.46
N PRO A 12 8.47 -9.72 -4.46
CA PRO A 12 7.20 -9.07 -4.19
C PRO A 12 6.18 -10.06 -3.63
N ALA A 13 5.26 -9.55 -2.83
CA ALA A 13 4.22 -10.36 -2.20
C ALA A 13 3.36 -11.06 -3.25
N LYS A 14 3.12 -12.37 -3.08
CA LYS A 14 2.23 -13.14 -3.94
C LYS A 14 0.82 -13.15 -3.37
N TYR A 15 -0.16 -13.34 -4.26
CA TYR A 15 -1.53 -13.57 -3.82
C TYR A 15 -1.61 -14.76 -2.85
N ASN A 16 -2.28 -14.53 -1.73
CA ASN A 16 -2.53 -15.54 -0.70
C ASN A 16 -4.02 -15.57 -0.36
N ALA A 17 -4.70 -16.66 -0.72
CA ALA A 17 -6.12 -16.84 -0.47
C ALA A 17 -6.47 -16.87 1.03
N ILE A 18 -5.59 -17.42 1.87
CA ILE A 18 -5.78 -17.48 3.34
C ILE A 18 -5.74 -16.07 3.93
N GLU A 19 -4.80 -15.25 3.47
CA GLU A 19 -4.70 -13.85 3.90
C GLU A 19 -5.93 -13.04 3.48
N LEU A 20 -6.41 -13.20 2.24
CA LEU A 20 -7.64 -12.56 1.80
C LEU A 20 -8.84 -12.98 2.66
N GLN A 21 -8.99 -14.27 2.92
CA GLN A 21 -10.07 -14.79 3.76
C GLN A 21 -9.99 -14.24 5.19
N ARG A 22 -8.78 -14.18 5.78
CA ARG A 22 -8.55 -13.59 7.09
C ARG A 22 -8.99 -12.12 7.15
N ARG A 23 -8.61 -11.33 6.14
CA ARG A 23 -9.02 -9.93 6.02
C ARG A 23 -10.54 -9.79 5.91
N GLN A 24 -11.17 -10.56 5.04
CA GLN A 24 -12.63 -10.56 4.90
C GLN A 24 -13.33 -10.90 6.22
N GLN A 25 -12.88 -11.91 6.94
CA GLN A 25 -13.43 -12.28 8.25
C GLN A 25 -13.29 -11.16 9.28
N GLN A 26 -12.17 -10.46 9.30
CA GLN A 26 -11.98 -9.30 10.18
C GLN A 26 -12.97 -8.17 9.90
N TYR A 27 -13.17 -7.81 8.65
CA TYR A 27 -14.12 -6.77 8.26
C TYR A 27 -15.57 -7.18 8.52
N GLN A 28 -15.92 -8.45 8.25
CA GLN A 28 -17.24 -9.00 8.57
C GLN A 28 -17.50 -9.00 10.08
N ALA A 29 -16.52 -9.35 10.89
CA ALA A 29 -16.64 -9.31 12.35
C ALA A 29 -16.84 -7.86 12.84
N ALA A 30 -16.06 -6.92 12.34
CA ALA A 30 -16.21 -5.51 12.66
C ALA A 30 -17.60 -4.99 12.27
N TYR A 31 -18.10 -5.32 11.09
CA TYR A 31 -19.44 -4.96 10.63
C TYR A 31 -20.54 -5.47 11.59
N LYS A 32 -20.45 -6.74 11.99
CA LYS A 32 -21.46 -7.39 12.85
C LYS A 32 -21.41 -6.93 14.31
N GLN A 33 -20.22 -6.61 14.81
CA GLN A 33 -19.99 -6.24 16.21
C GLN A 33 -20.16 -4.75 16.50
N THR A 34 -20.25 -3.92 15.47
CA THR A 34 -20.38 -2.47 15.61
C THR A 34 -21.73 -1.97 15.09
N SER A 35 -21.95 -0.68 15.23
CA SER A 35 -23.15 0.00 14.68
C SER A 35 -23.19 0.05 13.14
N GLN A 36 -22.19 -0.46 12.45
CA GLN A 36 -22.16 -0.49 10.97
C GLN A 36 -23.31 -1.34 10.37
N SER A 37 -23.78 -2.36 11.12
CA SER A 37 -24.93 -3.19 10.73
C SER A 37 -26.28 -2.57 11.11
N CYS A 38 -26.30 -1.34 11.58
CA CYS A 38 -27.48 -0.67 12.09
C CYS A 38 -27.74 0.64 11.34
N ASP A 39 -29.00 1.03 11.27
CA ASP A 39 -29.41 2.35 10.83
C ASP A 39 -30.00 3.14 12.01
N MET A 40 -29.79 4.45 11.98
CA MET A 40 -30.33 5.33 12.98
C MET A 40 -31.75 5.74 12.63
N VAL A 41 -32.71 5.32 13.43
CA VAL A 41 -34.12 5.68 13.32
C VAL A 41 -34.40 6.88 14.23
N ARG A 42 -35.06 7.91 13.67
CA ARG A 42 -35.31 9.19 14.35
C ARG A 42 -36.76 9.61 14.23
N GLY A 43 -37.17 10.47 15.16
CA GLY A 43 -38.44 11.18 15.10
C GLY A 43 -38.38 12.52 15.81
N GLY A 44 -39.11 13.51 15.32
CA GLY A 44 -39.15 14.87 15.89
C GLY A 44 -40.02 14.95 17.17
N HIS A 45 -40.91 13.97 17.39
CA HIS A 45 -41.71 13.84 18.59
C HIS A 45 -42.03 12.35 18.87
N PRO A 46 -42.48 11.99 20.10
CA PRO A 46 -42.60 10.60 20.53
C PRO A 46 -43.43 9.70 19.57
N LYS A 47 -44.59 10.20 19.15
CA LYS A 47 -45.46 9.41 18.25
C LYS A 47 -44.81 9.15 16.90
N GLN A 48 -44.16 10.15 16.33
CA GLN A 48 -43.44 10.01 15.04
C GLN A 48 -42.26 9.03 15.17
N PHE A 49 -41.54 9.11 16.27
CA PHE A 49 -40.43 8.20 16.56
C PHE A 49 -40.93 6.75 16.68
N LEU A 50 -41.96 6.51 17.45
CA LEU A 50 -42.56 5.17 17.59
C LEU A 50 -43.07 4.63 16.24
N GLN A 51 -43.72 5.48 15.43
CA GLN A 51 -44.16 5.09 14.10
C GLN A 51 -42.98 4.70 13.22
N SER A 52 -41.89 5.49 13.21
CA SER A 52 -40.66 5.18 12.47
C SER A 52 -40.06 3.84 12.90
N VAL A 53 -40.06 3.53 14.20
CA VAL A 53 -39.58 2.23 14.70
C VAL A 53 -40.46 1.08 14.21
N ILE A 54 -41.79 1.25 14.23
CA ILE A 54 -42.75 0.25 13.75
C ILE A 54 -42.54 0.01 12.23
N ASP A 55 -42.40 1.08 11.48
CA ASP A 55 -42.20 0.99 10.00
C ASP A 55 -40.88 0.27 9.67
N HIS A 56 -39.79 0.55 10.39
CA HIS A 56 -38.54 -0.18 10.24
C HIS A 56 -38.67 -1.66 10.65
N ALA A 57 -39.35 -1.94 11.75
CA ALA A 57 -39.60 -3.32 12.17
C ALA A 57 -40.39 -4.10 11.11
N ALA A 58 -41.37 -3.47 10.43
CA ALA A 58 -42.11 -4.06 9.30
C ALA A 58 -41.21 -4.37 8.09
N MET A 59 -40.09 -3.63 7.92
CA MET A 59 -39.07 -3.90 6.92
C MET A 59 -38.02 -4.94 7.35
N GLY A 60 -38.22 -5.57 8.52
CA GLY A 60 -37.33 -6.62 9.03
C GLY A 60 -36.16 -6.13 9.89
N TYR A 61 -36.15 -4.84 10.25
CA TYR A 61 -35.17 -4.34 11.24
C TYR A 61 -35.51 -4.85 12.64
N THR A 62 -34.49 -5.00 13.46
CA THR A 62 -34.62 -5.40 14.87
C THR A 62 -34.01 -4.38 15.80
N LEU A 63 -34.60 -4.23 17.00
CA LEU A 63 -34.01 -3.42 18.04
C LEU A 63 -32.67 -4.00 18.47
N THR A 64 -31.79 -3.12 18.89
CA THR A 64 -30.45 -3.47 19.41
C THR A 64 -30.36 -3.12 20.89
N ASP A 65 -29.29 -3.57 21.55
CA ASP A 65 -28.99 -3.21 22.96
C ASP A 65 -28.36 -1.81 23.07
N TYR A 66 -28.24 -1.05 21.98
CA TYR A 66 -27.80 0.33 22.03
C TYR A 66 -28.83 1.21 22.69
N ALA A 67 -28.35 2.23 23.41
CA ALA A 67 -29.20 3.15 24.14
C ALA A 67 -30.20 3.89 23.22
N VAL A 68 -31.43 3.98 23.64
CA VAL A 68 -32.45 4.81 23.00
C VAL A 68 -32.31 6.23 23.55
N SER A 69 -32.15 7.20 22.66
CA SER A 69 -32.22 8.62 23.06
C SER A 69 -33.66 9.07 23.14
N LEU A 70 -34.06 9.52 24.30
CA LEU A 70 -35.37 10.14 24.59
C LEU A 70 -35.24 11.64 24.78
N ASP A 71 -34.19 12.27 24.24
CA ASP A 71 -34.03 13.72 24.27
C ASP A 71 -35.21 14.38 23.52
N PRO A 72 -35.94 15.33 24.13
CA PRO A 72 -37.02 16.04 23.45
C PRO A 72 -36.61 16.74 22.14
N ALA A 73 -35.33 17.04 21.98
CA ALA A 73 -34.79 17.64 20.76
C ALA A 73 -34.52 16.59 19.65
N ALA A 74 -34.33 15.30 19.99
CA ALA A 74 -34.01 14.26 19.03
C ALA A 74 -34.23 12.84 19.56
N TYR A 75 -35.46 12.33 19.43
CA TYR A 75 -35.73 10.92 19.67
C TYR A 75 -34.99 10.05 18.63
N SER A 76 -34.16 9.10 19.08
CA SER A 76 -33.44 8.23 18.16
C SER A 76 -33.04 6.90 18.80
N THR A 77 -32.91 5.89 17.93
CA THR A 77 -32.36 4.59 18.30
C THR A 77 -31.64 3.98 17.11
N LEU A 78 -30.72 3.05 17.36
CA LEU A 78 -30.10 2.22 16.35
C LEU A 78 -30.90 0.93 16.18
N MET A 79 -31.33 0.65 14.96
CA MET A 79 -31.99 -0.61 14.61
C MET A 79 -31.08 -1.41 13.67
N ARG A 80 -30.94 -2.70 13.96
CA ARG A 80 -30.15 -3.61 13.14
C ARG A 80 -30.90 -3.90 11.83
N ARG A 81 -30.19 -3.80 10.72
CA ARG A 81 -30.70 -4.13 9.38
C ARG A 81 -31.19 -5.57 9.31
N SER A 82 -32.15 -5.83 8.42
CA SER A 82 -32.63 -7.20 8.13
C SER A 82 -31.50 -8.11 7.66
N GLU A 83 -31.64 -9.41 7.83
CA GLU A 83 -30.62 -10.39 7.40
C GLU A 83 -30.27 -10.25 5.90
N ALA A 84 -31.27 -10.04 5.05
CA ALA A 84 -31.05 -9.83 3.61
C ALA A 84 -30.20 -8.59 3.31
N MET A 85 -30.43 -7.48 4.03
CA MET A 85 -29.64 -6.27 3.90
C MET A 85 -28.22 -6.48 4.41
N GLN A 86 -28.06 -7.17 5.55
CA GLN A 86 -26.74 -7.51 6.08
C GLN A 86 -25.94 -8.41 5.12
N GLU A 87 -26.60 -9.38 4.49
CA GLU A 87 -25.95 -10.25 3.48
C GLU A 87 -25.46 -9.44 2.28
N ALA A 88 -26.28 -8.51 1.78
CA ALA A 88 -25.88 -7.61 0.69
C ALA A 88 -24.67 -6.73 1.09
N ASP A 89 -24.67 -6.18 2.32
CA ASP A 89 -23.55 -5.41 2.85
C ASP A 89 -22.29 -6.25 3.00
N LEU A 90 -22.39 -7.48 3.50
CA LEU A 90 -21.25 -8.38 3.64
C LEU A 90 -20.65 -8.77 2.29
N ASN A 91 -21.49 -8.97 1.26
CA ASN A 91 -21.03 -9.22 -0.09
C ASN A 91 -20.28 -8.00 -0.67
N ARG A 92 -20.80 -6.80 -0.43
CA ARG A 92 -20.11 -5.55 -0.81
C ARG A 92 -18.77 -5.42 -0.10
N ILE A 93 -18.72 -5.62 1.21
CA ILE A 93 -17.50 -5.57 2.03
C ILE A 93 -16.47 -6.59 1.52
N ASN A 94 -16.88 -7.83 1.22
CA ASN A 94 -15.99 -8.85 0.70
C ASN A 94 -15.37 -8.46 -0.64
N ASN A 95 -16.13 -7.81 -1.52
CA ASN A 95 -15.62 -7.30 -2.79
C ASN A 95 -14.65 -6.13 -2.59
N GLU A 96 -15.00 -5.17 -1.73
CA GLU A 96 -14.14 -4.03 -1.41
C GLU A 96 -12.80 -4.48 -0.82
N VAL A 97 -12.81 -5.44 0.12
CA VAL A 97 -11.59 -6.01 0.71
C VAL A 97 -10.75 -6.74 -0.33
N ARG A 98 -11.38 -7.51 -1.22
CA ARG A 98 -10.69 -8.19 -2.31
C ARG A 98 -10.02 -7.20 -3.26
N ASP A 99 -10.75 -6.16 -3.66
CA ASP A 99 -10.26 -5.17 -4.60
C ASP A 99 -9.14 -4.31 -3.98
N ALA A 100 -9.27 -3.94 -2.69
CA ALA A 100 -8.20 -3.27 -1.95
C ALA A 100 -6.93 -4.14 -1.83
N TYR A 101 -7.09 -5.43 -1.55
CA TYR A 101 -5.95 -6.36 -1.50
C TYR A 101 -5.27 -6.52 -2.86
N LYS A 102 -6.04 -6.55 -3.95
CA LYS A 102 -5.51 -6.59 -5.31
C LYS A 102 -4.66 -5.33 -5.61
N VAL A 103 -5.19 -4.15 -5.32
CA VAL A 103 -4.47 -2.88 -5.50
C VAL A 103 -3.18 -2.84 -4.69
N GLU A 104 -3.19 -3.31 -3.44
CA GLU A 104 -2.00 -3.41 -2.58
C GLU A 104 -0.92 -4.31 -3.21
N LEU A 105 -1.32 -5.48 -3.74
CA LEU A 105 -0.39 -6.38 -4.42
C LEU A 105 0.18 -5.77 -5.71
N GLU A 106 -0.66 -5.16 -6.53
CA GLU A 106 -0.23 -4.49 -7.77
C GLU A 106 0.76 -3.35 -7.46
N ALA A 107 0.49 -2.54 -6.44
CA ALA A 107 1.40 -1.48 -6.00
C ALA A 107 2.75 -2.03 -5.50
N SER A 108 2.73 -3.12 -4.73
CA SER A 108 3.95 -3.81 -4.27
C SER A 108 4.78 -4.36 -5.43
N HIS A 109 4.13 -4.90 -6.46
CA HIS A 109 4.81 -5.41 -7.65
C HIS A 109 5.41 -4.27 -8.50
N GLU A 110 4.71 -3.16 -8.65
CA GLU A 110 5.23 -2.01 -9.41
C GLU A 110 6.40 -1.34 -8.68
N ASP A 111 6.35 -1.20 -7.35
CA ASP A 111 7.47 -0.71 -6.55
C ASP A 111 8.70 -1.63 -6.69
N TYR A 112 8.51 -2.95 -6.63
CA TYR A 112 9.59 -3.90 -6.85
C TYR A 112 10.20 -3.79 -8.26
N LYS A 113 9.36 -3.69 -9.28
CA LYS A 113 9.77 -3.52 -10.68
C LYS A 113 10.56 -2.22 -10.89
N GLN A 114 10.11 -1.14 -10.27
CA GLN A 114 10.79 0.15 -10.33
C GLN A 114 12.19 0.07 -9.69
N ARG A 115 12.30 -0.52 -8.50
CA ARG A 115 13.59 -0.72 -7.83
C ARG A 115 14.52 -1.64 -8.62
N LEU A 116 13.98 -2.68 -9.26
CA LEU A 116 14.75 -3.56 -10.15
C LEU A 116 15.32 -2.77 -11.33
N TYR A 117 14.49 -1.94 -11.96
CA TYR A 117 14.94 -1.08 -13.06
C TYR A 117 16.06 -0.14 -12.61
N GLU A 118 15.90 0.56 -11.49
CA GLU A 118 16.91 1.47 -10.95
C GLU A 118 18.23 0.74 -10.62
N GLN A 119 18.15 -0.46 -10.07
CA GLN A 119 19.35 -1.28 -9.83
C GLN A 119 20.06 -1.65 -11.13
N LEU A 120 19.31 -2.05 -12.17
CA LEU A 120 19.89 -2.40 -13.48
C LEU A 120 20.56 -1.19 -14.13
N VAL A 121 19.92 -0.02 -14.07
CA VAL A 121 20.50 1.25 -14.57
C VAL A 121 21.81 1.56 -13.83
N GLN A 122 21.80 1.50 -12.50
CA GLN A 122 23.01 1.76 -11.69
C GLN A 122 24.15 0.79 -12.02
N VAL A 123 23.84 -0.49 -12.24
CA VAL A 123 24.83 -1.49 -12.64
C VAL A 123 25.42 -1.18 -14.02
N GLU A 124 24.57 -0.80 -14.97
CA GLU A 124 25.03 -0.48 -16.31
C GLU A 124 25.88 0.80 -16.36
N GLU A 125 25.45 1.85 -15.65
CA GLU A 125 26.22 3.09 -15.50
C GLU A 125 27.59 2.81 -14.86
N SER A 126 27.64 1.97 -13.83
CA SER A 126 28.89 1.54 -13.19
C SER A 126 29.82 0.82 -14.15
N LYS A 127 29.27 -0.10 -14.98
CA LYS A 127 30.06 -0.79 -16.02
C LYS A 127 30.61 0.18 -17.07
N GLN A 128 29.78 1.13 -17.51
CA GLN A 128 30.22 2.12 -18.50
C GLN A 128 31.31 3.04 -17.93
N ALA A 129 31.14 3.51 -16.70
CA ALA A 129 32.15 4.31 -16.01
C ALA A 129 33.47 3.54 -15.87
N ALA A 130 33.42 2.26 -15.48
CA ALA A 130 34.61 1.42 -15.37
C ALA A 130 35.33 1.23 -16.72
N LYS A 131 34.60 1.00 -17.81
CA LYS A 131 35.14 0.89 -19.16
C LYS A 131 35.84 2.18 -19.61
N VAL A 132 35.19 3.33 -19.42
CA VAL A 132 35.75 4.64 -19.74
C VAL A 132 37.02 4.92 -18.91
N GLN A 133 36.99 4.61 -17.61
CA GLN A 133 38.16 4.81 -16.76
C GLN A 133 39.33 3.89 -17.16
N ALA A 134 39.05 2.62 -17.47
CA ALA A 134 40.07 1.70 -17.95
C ALA A 134 40.70 2.15 -19.28
N ALA A 135 39.88 2.64 -20.21
CA ALA A 135 40.37 3.19 -21.49
C ALA A 135 41.26 4.42 -21.27
N LYS A 136 40.84 5.36 -20.38
CA LYS A 136 41.64 6.54 -20.00
C LYS A 136 42.99 6.12 -19.39
N ASN A 137 42.96 5.18 -18.44
CA ASN A 137 44.19 4.71 -17.78
C ASN A 137 45.16 4.08 -18.77
N LYS A 138 44.66 3.32 -19.76
CA LYS A 138 45.48 2.76 -20.81
C LYS A 138 46.14 3.84 -21.66
N VAL A 139 45.38 4.86 -22.09
CA VAL A 139 45.92 5.99 -22.85
C VAL A 139 47.00 6.73 -22.05
N TYR A 140 46.74 7.03 -20.76
CA TYR A 140 47.71 7.72 -19.91
C TYR A 140 48.97 6.89 -19.66
N ALA A 141 48.85 5.57 -19.54
CA ALA A 141 50.02 4.69 -19.42
C ALA A 141 50.87 4.68 -20.70
N ASP A 142 50.23 4.67 -21.88
CA ASP A 142 50.89 4.74 -23.18
C ASP A 142 51.62 6.11 -23.37
N LEU A 143 50.92 7.22 -23.01
CA LEU A 143 51.51 8.56 -23.06
C LEU A 143 52.71 8.70 -22.12
N LYS A 144 52.59 8.14 -20.89
CA LYS A 144 53.75 8.12 -19.96
C LYS A 144 54.94 7.34 -20.52
N ARG A 145 54.66 6.16 -21.10
CA ARG A 145 55.72 5.35 -21.76
C ARG A 145 56.38 6.12 -22.89
N GLN A 146 55.60 6.83 -23.72
CA GLN A 146 56.16 7.67 -24.80
C GLN A 146 57.00 8.81 -24.25
N ALA A 147 56.54 9.48 -23.17
CA ALA A 147 57.32 10.52 -22.51
C ALA A 147 58.66 9.99 -21.95
N ASP A 148 58.64 8.83 -21.28
CA ASP A 148 59.83 8.16 -20.78
C ASP A 148 60.82 7.77 -21.88
N GLN A 149 60.31 7.37 -23.07
CA GLN A 149 61.15 7.03 -24.23
C GLN A 149 61.77 8.26 -24.91
N THR A 150 61.07 9.40 -24.89
CA THR A 150 61.54 10.63 -25.53
C THR A 150 62.39 11.49 -24.58
N TYR A 151 62.32 11.23 -23.31
CA TYR A 151 63.10 11.98 -22.30
C TYR A 151 64.57 11.51 -22.27
N SER A 152 65.48 12.42 -22.57
CA SER A 152 66.92 12.20 -22.33
C SER A 152 67.28 12.52 -20.90
N PRO A 153 67.80 11.56 -20.10
CA PRO A 153 68.13 11.82 -18.71
C PRO A 153 69.21 12.91 -18.59
N LEU A 154 69.04 13.75 -17.55
CA LEU A 154 70.01 14.78 -17.25
C LEU A 154 71.36 14.15 -16.83
N VAL A 155 72.40 14.41 -17.57
CA VAL A 155 73.74 13.92 -17.26
C VAL A 155 74.48 14.99 -16.48
N PHE A 156 74.88 14.71 -15.25
CA PHE A 156 75.76 15.58 -14.50
C PHE A 156 77.24 15.27 -14.85
N PRO A 157 78.04 16.27 -15.23
CA PRO A 157 79.44 16.03 -15.38
C PRO A 157 80.04 15.65 -14.03
N GLU A 158 80.86 14.61 -14.00
CA GLU A 158 81.63 14.25 -12.83
C GLU A 158 82.58 15.42 -12.54
N ILE A 159 82.61 15.94 -11.27
CA ILE A 159 83.49 17.01 -10.80
C ILE A 159 84.77 16.37 -10.27
#